data_5836a3bc3810792fc3fbfe82bbbb3720
#
_entry.id   5836a3bc3810792fc3fbfe82bbbb3720
#
_cell.length_a   1.000
_cell.length_b   1.000
_cell.length_c   1.000
_cell.angle_alpha   90.00
_cell.angle_beta   90.00
_cell.angle_gamma   90.00
#
_symmetry.space_group_name_H-M   'P 1'
#
loop_
_entity.id
_entity.type
_entity.pdbx_description
1 polymer ?
#
loop_
_entity_poly.entity_id
_entity_poly.type
_entity_poly.pdbx_seq_one_letter_code
_entity_poly.pdbx_strand_id
1 'polypeptide(L)'
;MIDAFARAWQRMGKPEYTEAARRAADFILTNLRKKDGALYRTWRDDKAEIAAYFEDYAFMIQGLVSTYRVTKEDRYLQAAKEQAAKAKKLFWDEKHGGYYFTDGSEQLLVRMKNAMDSAIPSGNAVMAQALLDLYEITGDAEWKQQAKRCLMPTGRQ
;
A
#
# COMPACT_ATOMS: atom_id res chain seq x y z
N MET A 1 6.95 7.51 -5.00
CA MET A 1 7.66 8.74 -4.58
C MET A 1 8.09 8.69 -3.10
N ILE A 2 7.19 8.46 -2.13
CA ILE A 2 7.55 8.37 -0.68
C ILE A 2 8.66 7.35 -0.44
N ASP A 3 8.50 6.11 -0.92
CA ASP A 3 9.51 5.04 -0.83
C ASP A 3 10.85 5.46 -1.47
N ALA A 4 10.81 6.14 -2.60
CA ALA A 4 12.01 6.60 -3.28
C ALA A 4 12.81 7.61 -2.43
N PHE A 5 12.15 8.54 -1.78
CA PHE A 5 12.82 9.48 -0.86
C PHE A 5 13.38 8.78 0.38
N ALA A 6 12.65 7.85 0.98
CA ALA A 6 13.16 7.08 2.11
C ALA A 6 14.42 6.27 1.73
N ARG A 7 14.41 5.62 0.57
CA ARG A 7 15.59 4.89 0.03
C ARG A 7 16.75 5.83 -0.32
N ALA A 8 16.46 7.01 -0.86
CA ALA A 8 17.49 8.01 -1.15
C ALA A 8 18.22 8.43 0.12
N TRP A 9 17.51 8.66 1.22
CA TRP A 9 18.13 8.92 2.51
C TRP A 9 19.06 7.78 2.97
N GLN A 10 18.60 6.53 2.86
CA GLN A 10 19.42 5.38 3.24
C GLN A 10 20.74 5.29 2.47
N ARG A 11 20.77 5.78 1.23
CA ARG A 11 21.95 5.75 0.37
C ARG A 11 22.85 6.99 0.50
N MET A 12 22.25 8.15 0.69
CA MET A 12 22.94 9.45 0.62
C MET A 12 23.07 10.12 1.98
N GLY A 13 22.32 9.70 3.00
CA GLY A 13 22.36 10.26 4.36
C GLY A 13 21.84 11.69 4.48
N LYS A 14 21.24 12.25 3.43
CA LYS A 14 20.81 13.65 3.41
C LYS A 14 19.44 13.82 4.08
N PRO A 15 19.33 14.65 5.15
CA PRO A 15 18.08 14.82 5.92
C PRO A 15 16.88 15.30 5.10
N GLU A 16 17.13 16.09 4.03
CA GLU A 16 16.07 16.60 3.16
C GLU A 16 15.21 15.49 2.51
N TYR A 17 15.76 14.29 2.29
CA TYR A 17 15.01 13.16 1.74
C TYR A 17 14.05 12.57 2.76
N THR A 18 14.47 12.46 4.02
CA THR A 18 13.56 12.02 5.09
C THR A 18 12.41 12.99 5.27
N GLU A 19 12.71 14.29 5.24
CA GLU A 19 11.69 15.32 5.36
C GLU A 19 10.72 15.33 4.16
N ALA A 20 11.22 15.09 2.95
CA ALA A 20 10.38 14.95 1.77
C ALA A 20 9.45 13.72 1.87
N ALA A 21 9.97 12.58 2.37
CA ALA A 21 9.15 11.38 2.61
C ALA A 21 8.05 11.65 3.64
N ARG A 22 8.39 12.31 4.77
CA ARG A 22 7.41 12.71 5.80
C ARG A 22 6.31 13.58 5.25
N ARG A 23 6.67 14.70 4.60
CA ARG A 23 5.70 15.65 4.05
C ARG A 23 4.75 14.99 3.06
N ALA A 24 5.26 14.12 2.20
CA ALA A 24 4.44 13.41 1.22
C ALA A 24 3.51 12.39 1.90
N ALA A 25 4.00 11.62 2.88
CA ALA A 25 3.17 10.67 3.64
C ALA A 25 2.09 11.40 4.45
N ASP A 26 2.46 12.45 5.18
CA ASP A 26 1.54 13.23 5.99
C ASP A 26 0.47 13.92 5.15
N PHE A 27 0.83 14.43 3.98
CA PHE A 27 -0.12 15.02 3.05
C PHE A 27 -1.21 14.03 2.65
N ILE A 28 -0.83 12.81 2.27
CA ILE A 28 -1.80 11.78 1.86
C ILE A 28 -2.66 11.36 3.05
N LEU A 29 -2.06 11.11 4.21
CA LEU A 29 -2.80 10.68 5.40
C LEU A 29 -3.79 11.75 5.90
N THR A 30 -3.47 13.02 5.69
CA THR A 30 -4.31 14.15 6.13
C THR A 30 -5.40 14.46 5.12
N ASN A 31 -5.07 14.51 3.83
CA ASN A 31 -5.95 15.08 2.81
C ASN A 31 -6.67 14.04 1.94
N LEU A 32 -6.06 12.85 1.75
CA LEU A 32 -6.64 11.80 0.90
C LEU A 32 -7.23 10.62 1.69
N ARG A 33 -7.18 10.65 3.01
CA ARG A 33 -7.78 9.60 3.84
C ARG A 33 -9.20 9.98 4.25
N LYS A 34 -10.15 9.08 3.97
CA LYS A 34 -11.55 9.21 4.40
C LYS A 34 -11.68 8.94 5.91
N LYS A 35 -12.80 9.37 6.50
CA LYS A 35 -13.12 9.12 7.92
C LYS A 35 -13.18 7.63 8.27
N ASP A 36 -13.57 6.79 7.32
CA ASP A 36 -13.62 5.32 7.46
C ASP A 36 -12.29 4.62 7.19
N GLY A 37 -11.22 5.39 6.94
CA GLY A 37 -9.86 4.91 6.68
C GLY A 37 -9.57 4.57 5.22
N ALA A 38 -10.56 4.59 4.32
CA ALA A 38 -10.32 4.39 2.90
C ALA A 38 -9.56 5.57 2.29
N LEU A 39 -8.93 5.35 1.12
CA LEU A 39 -8.19 6.40 0.42
C LEU A 39 -8.96 6.95 -0.77
N TYR A 40 -8.72 8.22 -1.04
CA TYR A 40 -8.96 8.83 -2.34
C TYR A 40 -7.70 8.72 -3.21
N ARG A 41 -7.90 8.69 -4.52
CA ARG A 41 -6.82 8.58 -5.50
C ARG A 41 -6.25 9.94 -5.90
N THR A 42 -7.09 10.97 -5.98
CA THR A 42 -6.70 12.26 -6.53
C THR A 42 -6.95 13.39 -5.54
N TRP A 43 -6.09 14.40 -5.61
CA TRP A 43 -6.24 15.68 -4.93
C TRP A 43 -6.10 16.79 -5.95
N ARG A 44 -7.14 17.60 -6.09
CA ARG A 44 -7.17 18.74 -7.01
C ARG A 44 -8.10 19.82 -6.46
N ASP A 45 -7.70 21.07 -6.60
CA ASP A 45 -8.50 22.24 -6.19
C ASP A 45 -9.01 22.09 -4.73
N ASP A 46 -8.09 21.70 -3.83
CA ASP A 46 -8.34 21.42 -2.40
C ASP A 46 -9.43 20.37 -2.11
N LYS A 47 -9.66 19.48 -3.06
CA LYS A 47 -10.61 18.38 -2.92
C LYS A 47 -9.98 17.02 -3.21
N ALA A 48 -10.32 16.06 -2.37
CA ALA A 48 -10.01 14.65 -2.60
C ALA A 48 -11.16 13.98 -3.37
N GLU A 49 -10.84 13.36 -4.49
CA GLU A 49 -11.83 12.75 -5.37
C GLU A 49 -11.37 11.38 -5.85
N ILE A 50 -12.29 10.61 -6.41
CA ILE A 50 -12.11 9.25 -6.93
C ILE A 50 -11.63 8.28 -5.84
N ALA A 51 -12.34 7.18 -5.63
CA ALA A 51 -11.90 6.12 -4.73
C ALA A 51 -10.58 5.52 -5.23
N ALA A 52 -9.65 5.29 -4.31
CA ALA A 52 -8.37 4.69 -4.64
C ALA A 52 -8.55 3.24 -5.09
N TYR A 53 -7.77 2.81 -6.08
CA TYR A 53 -7.66 1.43 -6.50
C TYR A 53 -6.67 0.67 -5.61
N PHE A 54 -6.65 -0.65 -5.71
CA PHE A 54 -5.78 -1.49 -4.89
C PHE A 54 -4.29 -1.10 -4.98
N GLU A 55 -3.79 -0.77 -6.16
CA GLU A 55 -2.39 -0.39 -6.34
C GLU A 55 -2.00 0.87 -5.55
N ASP A 56 -2.93 1.83 -5.40
CA ASP A 56 -2.70 3.04 -4.62
C ASP A 56 -2.43 2.69 -3.14
N TYR A 57 -3.16 1.71 -2.59
CA TYR A 57 -2.90 1.18 -1.24
C TYR A 57 -1.56 0.46 -1.16
N ALA A 58 -1.24 -0.40 -2.11
CA ALA A 58 0.02 -1.15 -2.11
C ALA A 58 1.23 -0.22 -2.07
N PHE A 59 1.26 0.79 -2.96
CA PHE A 59 2.34 1.77 -2.99
C PHE A 59 2.35 2.69 -1.76
N MET A 60 1.18 3.04 -1.21
CA MET A 60 1.11 3.83 0.02
C MET A 60 1.67 3.06 1.21
N ILE A 61 1.28 1.79 1.39
CA ILE A 61 1.77 0.94 2.48
C ILE A 61 3.29 0.77 2.39
N GLN A 62 3.82 0.50 1.19
CA GLN A 62 5.26 0.42 0.97
C GLN A 62 5.96 1.74 1.37
N GLY A 63 5.42 2.88 0.94
CA GLY A 63 5.95 4.20 1.31
C GLY A 63 5.93 4.45 2.82
N LEU A 64 4.85 4.09 3.50
CA LEU A 64 4.72 4.25 4.96
C LEU A 64 5.72 3.38 5.72
N VAL A 65 5.88 2.11 5.32
CA VAL A 65 6.88 1.20 5.92
C VAL A 65 8.30 1.75 5.73
N SER A 66 8.61 2.22 4.53
CA SER A 66 9.92 2.82 4.25
C SER A 66 10.15 4.10 5.06
N THR A 67 9.12 4.94 5.21
CA THR A 67 9.19 6.14 6.06
C THR A 67 9.42 5.77 7.52
N TYR A 68 8.70 4.77 8.06
CA TYR A 68 8.94 4.25 9.40
C TYR A 68 10.38 3.76 9.59
N ARG A 69 10.93 3.02 8.62
CA ARG A 69 12.30 2.50 8.70
C ARG A 69 13.35 3.59 8.85
N VAL A 70 13.14 4.76 8.26
CA VAL A 70 14.10 5.87 8.30
C VAL A 70 13.83 6.87 9.42
N THR A 71 12.59 7.03 9.85
CA THR A 71 12.20 8.00 10.89
C THR A 71 12.06 7.40 12.28
N LYS A 72 11.75 6.10 12.37
CA LYS A 72 11.35 5.37 13.58
C LYS A 72 10.11 5.94 14.28
N GLU A 73 9.28 6.69 13.55
CA GLU A 73 8.02 7.24 14.06
C GLU A 73 6.90 6.22 13.93
N ASP A 74 6.41 5.69 15.05
CA ASP A 74 5.40 4.61 15.11
C ASP A 74 4.10 4.94 14.39
N ARG A 75 3.75 6.23 14.22
CA ARG A 75 2.57 6.65 13.49
C ARG A 75 2.54 6.15 12.04
N TYR A 76 3.69 6.05 11.39
CA TYR A 76 3.77 5.52 10.02
C TYR A 76 3.59 4.00 9.97
N LEU A 77 4.14 3.28 10.95
CA LEU A 77 3.91 1.85 11.07
C LEU A 77 2.45 1.53 11.36
N GLN A 78 1.83 2.29 12.27
CA GLN A 78 0.42 2.13 12.58
C GLN A 78 -0.47 2.43 11.36
N ALA A 79 -0.19 3.53 10.65
CA ALA A 79 -0.90 3.86 9.41
C ALA A 79 -0.72 2.77 8.34
N ALA A 80 0.47 2.18 8.20
CA ALA A 80 0.71 1.09 7.25
C ALA A 80 -0.15 -0.15 7.58
N LYS A 81 -0.23 -0.54 8.86
CA LYS A 81 -1.08 -1.66 9.31
C LYS A 81 -2.56 -1.39 9.04
N GLU A 82 -3.03 -0.18 9.35
CA GLU A 82 -4.43 0.22 9.12
C GLU A 82 -4.78 0.20 7.62
N GLN A 83 -3.89 0.70 6.77
CA GLN A 83 -4.09 0.67 5.32
C GLN A 83 -4.02 -0.75 4.77
N ALA A 84 -3.16 -1.63 5.30
CA ALA A 84 -3.12 -3.04 4.91
C ALA A 84 -4.41 -3.78 5.28
N ALA A 85 -4.93 -3.55 6.49
CA ALA A 85 -6.22 -4.11 6.91
C ALA A 85 -7.39 -3.58 6.06
N LYS A 86 -7.37 -2.28 5.71
CA LYS A 86 -8.38 -1.67 4.83
C LYS A 86 -8.32 -2.25 3.42
N ALA A 87 -7.12 -2.39 2.85
CA ALA A 87 -6.93 -3.00 1.53
C ALA A 87 -7.42 -4.46 1.52
N LYS A 88 -7.13 -5.24 2.57
CA LYS A 88 -7.63 -6.60 2.71
C LYS A 88 -9.16 -6.63 2.69
N LYS A 89 -9.80 -5.75 3.43
CA LYS A 89 -11.28 -5.67 3.48
C LYS A 89 -11.91 -5.33 2.13
N LEU A 90 -11.28 -4.47 1.32
CA LEU A 90 -11.85 -3.95 0.07
C LEU A 90 -11.55 -4.83 -1.15
N PHE A 91 -10.36 -5.40 -1.21
CA PHE A 91 -9.82 -5.97 -2.46
C PHE A 91 -9.44 -7.44 -2.38
N TRP A 92 -9.36 -8.05 -1.19
CA TRP A 92 -8.87 -9.40 -1.02
C TRP A 92 -9.78 -10.47 -1.63
N ASP A 93 -9.19 -11.43 -2.34
CA ASP A 93 -9.89 -12.65 -2.77
C ASP A 93 -9.71 -13.76 -1.72
N GLU A 94 -10.75 -14.00 -0.92
CA GLU A 94 -10.72 -15.03 0.12
C GLU A 94 -10.55 -16.43 -0.44
N LYS A 95 -11.11 -16.69 -1.61
CA LYS A 95 -11.10 -18.05 -2.21
C LYS A 95 -9.75 -18.41 -2.82
N HIS A 96 -9.15 -17.51 -3.60
CA HIS A 96 -7.97 -17.80 -4.39
C HIS A 96 -6.71 -17.08 -3.92
N GLY A 97 -6.82 -16.13 -3.00
CA GLY A 97 -5.73 -15.26 -2.60
C GLY A 97 -5.42 -14.17 -3.63
N GLY A 98 -4.57 -13.22 -3.23
CA GLY A 98 -4.28 -12.02 -4.01
C GLY A 98 -5.40 -10.98 -3.94
N TYR A 99 -5.15 -9.83 -4.54
CA TYR A 99 -6.06 -8.70 -4.49
C TYR A 99 -6.61 -8.40 -5.88
N TYR A 100 -7.89 -8.07 -5.92
CA TYR A 100 -8.53 -7.50 -7.09
C TYR A 100 -8.11 -6.04 -7.30
N PHE A 101 -8.17 -5.56 -8.52
CA PHE A 101 -7.82 -4.18 -8.85
C PHE A 101 -8.83 -3.15 -8.30
N THR A 102 -10.13 -3.48 -8.35
CA THR A 102 -11.23 -2.65 -7.85
C THR A 102 -11.90 -3.27 -6.62
N ASP A 103 -12.56 -2.44 -5.82
CA ASP A 103 -13.28 -2.87 -4.61
C ASP A 103 -14.63 -3.56 -4.88
N GLY A 104 -15.06 -3.61 -6.13
CA GLY A 104 -16.32 -4.23 -6.54
C GLY A 104 -17.53 -3.31 -6.40
N SER A 105 -17.37 -2.04 -6.07
CA SER A 105 -18.46 -1.06 -6.06
C SER A 105 -18.95 -0.71 -7.46
N GLU A 106 -18.09 -0.87 -8.46
CA GLU A 106 -18.47 -0.74 -9.86
C GLU A 106 -19.14 -2.04 -10.33
N GLN A 107 -20.25 -1.92 -11.10
CA GLN A 107 -20.94 -3.07 -11.68
C GLN A 107 -20.14 -3.66 -12.85
N LEU A 108 -18.97 -4.19 -12.56
CA LEU A 108 -18.16 -4.91 -13.54
C LEU A 108 -18.58 -6.38 -13.58
N LEU A 109 -18.74 -6.93 -14.78
CA LEU A 109 -19.05 -8.36 -14.99
C LEU A 109 -17.96 -9.28 -14.41
N VAL A 110 -16.71 -8.83 -14.36
CA VAL A 110 -15.57 -9.56 -13.80
C VAL A 110 -14.63 -8.61 -13.08
N ARG A 111 -14.29 -8.91 -11.83
CA ARG A 111 -13.20 -8.20 -11.12
C ARG A 111 -11.86 -8.78 -11.56
N MET A 112 -10.99 -7.91 -12.08
CA MET A 112 -9.68 -8.34 -12.55
C MET A 112 -8.62 -8.25 -11.46
N LYS A 113 -7.66 -9.18 -11.50
CA LYS A 113 -6.40 -9.10 -10.76
C LYS A 113 -5.29 -8.74 -11.74
N ASN A 114 -4.66 -7.60 -11.53
CA ASN A 114 -3.49 -7.23 -12.34
C ASN A 114 -2.27 -8.00 -11.79
N ALA A 115 -1.90 -9.06 -12.49
CA ALA A 115 -0.75 -9.91 -12.12
C ALA A 115 0.50 -9.63 -12.95
N MET A 116 0.40 -8.76 -13.97
CA MET A 116 1.52 -8.49 -14.87
C MET A 116 2.20 -7.17 -14.52
N ASP A 117 3.51 -7.21 -14.47
CA ASP A 117 4.33 -6.01 -14.45
C ASP A 117 4.25 -5.32 -15.81
N SER A 118 4.10 -3.99 -15.78
CA SER A 118 4.13 -3.15 -16.96
C SER A 118 5.20 -2.06 -16.76
N ALA A 119 4.91 -0.82 -17.10
CA ALA A 119 5.81 0.30 -16.77
C ALA A 119 5.98 0.52 -15.24
N ILE A 120 5.04 0.01 -14.45
CA ILE A 120 5.12 -0.04 -12.98
C ILE A 120 4.94 -1.49 -12.51
N PRO A 121 5.54 -1.86 -11.34
CA PRO A 121 5.34 -3.19 -10.75
C PRO A 121 3.87 -3.46 -10.45
N SER A 122 3.46 -4.72 -10.51
CA SER A 122 2.09 -5.09 -10.18
C SER A 122 1.77 -4.78 -8.70
N GLY A 123 0.55 -4.30 -8.45
CA GLY A 123 0.11 -3.99 -7.09
C GLY A 123 0.22 -5.19 -6.13
N ASN A 124 -0.03 -6.41 -6.62
CA ASN A 124 0.11 -7.63 -5.82
C ASN A 124 1.58 -7.93 -5.44
N ALA A 125 2.54 -7.67 -6.34
CA ALA A 125 3.96 -7.84 -6.02
C ALA A 125 4.42 -6.80 -4.99
N VAL A 126 4.03 -5.54 -5.17
CA VAL A 126 4.35 -4.45 -4.22
C VAL A 126 3.72 -4.72 -2.85
N MET A 127 2.46 -5.16 -2.81
CA MET A 127 1.78 -5.51 -1.56
C MET A 127 2.47 -6.69 -0.86
N ALA A 128 2.83 -7.73 -1.59
CA ALA A 128 3.52 -8.88 -1.01
C ALA A 128 4.84 -8.46 -0.35
N GLN A 129 5.62 -7.59 -1.01
CA GLN A 129 6.85 -7.04 -0.42
C GLN A 129 6.55 -6.20 0.83
N ALA A 130 5.56 -5.32 0.78
CA ALA A 130 5.19 -4.48 1.92
C ALA A 130 4.69 -5.32 3.12
N LEU A 131 3.96 -6.40 2.86
CA LEU A 131 3.52 -7.34 3.91
C LEU A 131 4.70 -8.12 4.51
N LEU A 132 5.69 -8.53 3.72
CA LEU A 132 6.93 -9.13 4.23
C LEU A 132 7.71 -8.15 5.09
N ASP A 133 7.79 -6.90 4.67
CA ASP A 133 8.43 -5.82 5.44
C ASP A 133 7.70 -5.60 6.79
N LEU A 134 6.37 -5.63 6.80
CA LEU A 134 5.58 -5.60 8.04
C LEU A 134 5.86 -6.79 8.94
N TYR A 135 5.99 -7.99 8.36
CA TYR A 135 6.37 -9.20 9.12
C TYR A 135 7.76 -9.04 9.75
N GLU A 136 8.75 -8.57 9.01
CA GLU A 136 10.11 -8.33 9.53
C GLU A 136 10.14 -7.35 10.71
N ILE A 137 9.30 -6.31 10.66
CA ILE A 137 9.24 -5.27 11.69
C ILE A 137 8.47 -5.75 12.92
N THR A 138 7.36 -6.46 12.72
CA THR A 138 6.40 -6.77 13.80
C THR A 138 6.51 -8.18 14.36
N GLY A 139 7.09 -9.12 13.61
CA GLY A 139 7.11 -10.54 13.94
C GLY A 139 5.76 -11.27 13.74
N ASP A 140 4.72 -10.56 13.29
CA ASP A 140 3.38 -11.13 13.14
C ASP A 140 3.29 -12.01 11.89
N ALA A 141 3.10 -13.30 12.11
CA ALA A 141 3.07 -14.33 11.07
C ALA A 141 1.90 -14.17 10.07
N GLU A 142 0.83 -13.48 10.44
CA GLU A 142 -0.29 -13.23 9.51
C GLU A 142 0.17 -12.47 8.27
N TRP A 143 1.04 -11.49 8.41
CA TRP A 143 1.58 -10.72 7.29
C TRP A 143 2.33 -11.62 6.30
N LYS A 144 3.14 -12.54 6.81
CA LYS A 144 3.87 -13.50 5.99
C LYS A 144 2.94 -14.46 5.24
N GLN A 145 1.90 -14.96 5.90
CA GLN A 145 0.91 -15.83 5.26
C GLN A 145 0.15 -15.09 4.16
N GLN A 146 -0.26 -13.87 4.42
CA GLN A 146 -0.96 -13.03 3.46
C GLN A 146 -0.06 -12.73 2.24
N ALA A 147 1.22 -12.40 2.46
CA ALA A 147 2.20 -12.19 1.39
C ALA A 147 2.35 -13.42 0.50
N LYS A 148 2.47 -14.62 1.08
CA LYS A 148 2.53 -15.87 0.32
C LYS A 148 1.30 -16.06 -0.56
N ARG A 149 0.10 -15.83 -0.03
CA ARG A 149 -1.15 -15.94 -0.80
C ARG A 149 -1.31 -14.86 -1.88
N CYS A 150 -0.61 -13.72 -1.78
CA CYS A 150 -0.55 -12.73 -2.85
C CYS A 150 0.19 -13.26 -4.09
N LEU A 151 1.31 -13.97 -3.85
CA LEU A 151 2.22 -14.42 -4.91
C LEU A 151 1.83 -15.78 -5.49
N MET A 152 1.12 -16.59 -4.71
CA MET A 152 0.68 -17.93 -5.11
C MET A 152 -0.85 -18.01 -5.03
N PRO A 153 -1.58 -17.30 -5.91
CA PRO A 153 -3.01 -17.46 -5.94
C PRO A 153 -3.36 -18.91 -6.28
N THR A 154 -4.07 -19.58 -5.38
CA THR A 154 -4.56 -20.94 -5.60
C THR A 154 -5.63 -20.90 -6.68
N GLY A 155 -5.35 -21.48 -7.84
CA GLY A 155 -6.31 -21.63 -8.94
C GLY A 155 -5.91 -20.91 -10.21
N ARG A 156 -5.01 -21.51 -10.98
CA ARG A 156 -5.09 -21.39 -12.43
C ARG A 156 -6.24 -22.29 -12.89
N GLN A 157 -7.31 -21.74 -13.39
CA GLN A 157 -8.12 -22.38 -14.42
C GLN A 157 -8.02 -21.52 -15.64
#